data_458935445b16cf6cbe2775cf1d88d7dc
#
_entry.id   458935445b16cf6cbe2775cf1d88d7dc
#
_cell.length_a   1.000
_cell.length_b   1.000
_cell.length_c   1.000
_cell.angle_alpha   90.00
_cell.angle_beta   90.00
_cell.angle_gamma   90.00
#
_symmetry.space_group_name_H-M   'P 1'
#
loop_
_entity.id
_entity.type
_entity.pdbx_description
1 polymer ?
#
loop_
_entity_poly.entity_id
_entity_poly.type
_entity_poly.pdbx_seq_one_letter_code
_entity_poly.pdbx_strand_id
1 'polypeptide(L)'
;VNIGSDEIKDIVCGGINLEEGMRVAVSCPGAVVRWHGEGEPVVIKNSKLRGVESFGMICASDEIGLGELFPSETEGEILDLSAFDVPAGTSLANALDMNDVLLEIDNKSMTNRPDLWGHYGIAREIAALYNLPLAKIEPFRADVQSDFKVEIEDPDRCTRYIGVEMSGVAVKPAPYKMQNRIWKVGMRPINALVDITNYVMLATGNPTHAFDADNITDHIVVRHAGEGEKLLLLNDKELELNADDLVITDSEGAVALAGVMGGAKDLILPKTERVILEVANFEATGIRR
;
A
#
# COMPACT_ATOMS: atom_id res chain seq x y z
N VAL A 1 0.46 -8.10 -33.17
CA VAL A 1 1.20 -7.58 -32.01
C VAL A 1 2.69 -7.61 -32.27
N ASN A 2 3.39 -6.50 -31.98
CA ASN A 2 4.85 -6.45 -32.01
C ASN A 2 5.41 -6.95 -30.66
N ILE A 3 6.20 -8.02 -30.72
CA ILE A 3 6.82 -8.64 -29.55
C ILE A 3 8.34 -8.40 -29.49
N GLY A 4 8.86 -7.42 -30.25
CA GLY A 4 10.28 -7.09 -30.34
C GLY A 4 11.09 -7.98 -31.29
N SER A 5 10.40 -8.76 -32.12
CA SER A 5 11.00 -9.50 -33.25
C SER A 5 10.70 -8.79 -34.57
N ASP A 6 11.41 -9.17 -35.66
CA ASP A 6 11.16 -8.62 -37.00
C ASP A 6 9.77 -9.01 -37.55
N GLU A 7 9.11 -9.96 -36.94
CA GLU A 7 7.83 -10.50 -37.39
C GLU A 7 6.71 -10.07 -36.41
N ILE A 8 5.65 -9.46 -36.96
CA ILE A 8 4.41 -9.19 -36.23
C ILE A 8 3.66 -10.50 -36.00
N LYS A 9 3.17 -10.71 -34.78
CA LYS A 9 2.43 -11.92 -34.41
C LYS A 9 0.93 -11.65 -34.36
N ASP A 10 0.15 -12.59 -34.89
CA ASP A 10 -1.29 -12.60 -34.73
C ASP A 10 -1.66 -13.23 -33.38
N ILE A 11 -2.47 -12.53 -32.60
CA ILE A 11 -2.98 -13.00 -31.31
C ILE A 11 -4.48 -12.74 -31.26
N VAL A 12 -5.27 -13.78 -31.14
CA VAL A 12 -6.71 -13.67 -30.95
C VAL A 12 -6.96 -13.30 -29.49
N CYS A 13 -7.65 -12.19 -29.27
CA CYS A 13 -7.95 -11.68 -27.93
C CYS A 13 -9.46 -11.38 -27.81
N GLY A 14 -10.00 -11.61 -26.60
CA GLY A 14 -11.35 -11.26 -26.23
C GLY A 14 -11.44 -9.97 -25.38
N GLY A 15 -10.32 -9.26 -25.24
CA GLY A 15 -10.27 -8.05 -24.44
C GLY A 15 -11.16 -6.93 -24.99
N ILE A 16 -11.74 -6.14 -24.09
CA ILE A 16 -12.75 -5.12 -24.43
C ILE A 16 -12.15 -3.72 -24.62
N ASN A 17 -10.94 -3.48 -24.14
CA ASN A 17 -10.26 -2.18 -24.13
C ASN A 17 -9.04 -2.10 -25.09
N LEU A 18 -8.87 -3.08 -26.00
CA LEU A 18 -7.75 -3.09 -26.93
C LEU A 18 -7.87 -1.99 -27.99
N GLU A 19 -6.80 -1.20 -28.15
CA GLU A 19 -6.67 -0.15 -29.14
C GLU A 19 -5.36 -0.26 -29.91
N GLU A 20 -5.32 0.29 -31.12
CA GLU A 20 -4.09 0.38 -31.93
C GLU A 20 -3.05 1.27 -31.23
N GLY A 21 -1.83 0.77 -31.08
CA GLY A 21 -0.74 1.47 -30.39
C GLY A 21 -0.66 1.23 -28.90
N MET A 22 -1.65 0.55 -28.31
CA MET A 22 -1.63 0.17 -26.89
C MET A 22 -0.45 -0.76 -26.59
N ARG A 23 0.23 -0.54 -25.47
CA ARG A 23 1.23 -1.49 -24.93
C ARG A 23 0.55 -2.46 -24.00
N VAL A 24 0.79 -3.74 -24.23
CA VAL A 24 0.11 -4.84 -23.51
C VAL A 24 1.11 -5.88 -23.02
N ALA A 25 0.75 -6.60 -21.95
CA ALA A 25 1.47 -7.78 -21.53
C ALA A 25 1.11 -8.97 -22.45
N VAL A 26 2.13 -9.63 -22.99
CA VAL A 26 1.97 -10.80 -23.86
C VAL A 26 2.61 -12.03 -23.23
N SER A 27 1.80 -13.05 -22.95
CA SER A 27 2.27 -14.38 -22.62
C SER A 27 2.58 -15.16 -23.89
N CYS A 28 3.88 -15.28 -24.19
CA CYS A 28 4.36 -16.06 -25.33
C CYS A 28 4.18 -17.58 -25.07
N PRO A 29 4.23 -18.43 -26.12
CA PRO A 29 4.22 -19.87 -25.96
C PRO A 29 5.30 -20.36 -24.98
N GLY A 30 4.89 -21.19 -24.00
CA GLY A 30 5.70 -21.63 -22.88
C GLY A 30 5.53 -20.84 -21.59
N ALA A 31 4.93 -19.65 -21.64
CA ALA A 31 4.58 -18.89 -20.44
C ALA A 31 3.45 -19.59 -19.67
N VAL A 32 3.38 -19.31 -18.37
CA VAL A 32 2.36 -19.86 -17.46
C VAL A 32 1.47 -18.74 -16.98
N VAL A 33 0.16 -18.91 -17.11
CA VAL A 33 -0.86 -17.95 -16.66
C VAL A 33 -1.89 -18.66 -15.79
N ARG A 34 -2.74 -17.89 -15.11
CA ARG A 34 -3.94 -18.39 -14.42
C ARG A 34 -5.16 -17.70 -15.03
N TRP A 35 -6.13 -18.47 -15.53
CA TRP A 35 -7.37 -17.91 -16.05
C TRP A 35 -8.07 -17.09 -14.97
N HIS A 36 -8.38 -15.84 -15.26
CA HIS A 36 -9.02 -14.91 -14.31
C HIS A 36 -8.28 -14.79 -12.96
N GLY A 37 -6.96 -15.09 -12.94
CA GLY A 37 -6.17 -15.05 -11.69
C GLY A 37 -6.36 -16.25 -10.77
N GLU A 38 -7.23 -17.19 -11.10
CA GLU A 38 -7.62 -18.31 -10.25
C GLU A 38 -7.35 -19.66 -10.92
N GLY A 39 -7.51 -20.74 -10.16
CA GLY A 39 -7.41 -22.11 -10.66
C GLY A 39 -6.00 -22.60 -10.93
N GLU A 40 -5.92 -23.72 -11.66
CA GLU A 40 -4.64 -24.36 -11.99
C GLU A 40 -3.87 -23.55 -13.05
N PRO A 41 -2.53 -23.50 -12.93
CA PRO A 41 -1.69 -22.84 -13.93
C PRO A 41 -1.82 -23.46 -15.31
N VAL A 42 -1.94 -22.64 -16.34
CA VAL A 42 -2.07 -23.05 -17.73
C VAL A 42 -0.83 -22.62 -18.52
N VAL A 43 -0.22 -23.56 -19.23
CA VAL A 43 0.91 -23.29 -20.13
C VAL A 43 0.36 -22.80 -21.47
N ILE A 44 0.72 -21.60 -21.86
CA ILE A 44 0.32 -21.01 -23.15
C ILE A 44 1.01 -21.72 -24.30
N LYS A 45 0.25 -21.99 -25.36
CA LYS A 45 0.72 -22.65 -26.59
C LYS A 45 0.21 -21.91 -27.80
N ASN A 46 0.89 -22.08 -28.94
CA ASN A 46 0.28 -21.73 -30.22
C ASN A 46 -1.03 -22.51 -30.37
N SER A 47 -2.09 -21.83 -30.72
CA SER A 47 -3.42 -22.42 -30.83
C SER A 47 -4.19 -21.84 -32.00
N LYS A 48 -5.18 -22.58 -32.47
CA LYS A 48 -6.11 -22.11 -33.50
C LYS A 48 -7.44 -21.75 -32.85
N LEU A 49 -7.75 -20.47 -32.77
CA LEU A 49 -8.95 -19.96 -32.13
C LEU A 49 -9.89 -19.41 -33.21
N ARG A 50 -11.13 -19.93 -33.28
CA ARG A 50 -12.13 -19.50 -34.30
C ARG A 50 -11.60 -19.53 -35.74
N GLY A 51 -10.69 -20.45 -36.05
CA GLY A 51 -10.10 -20.59 -37.37
C GLY A 51 -8.86 -19.74 -37.64
N VAL A 52 -8.43 -18.90 -36.72
CA VAL A 52 -7.24 -18.03 -36.82
C VAL A 52 -6.12 -18.61 -35.95
N GLU A 53 -4.91 -18.66 -36.47
CA GLU A 53 -3.71 -19.01 -35.69
C GLU A 53 -3.45 -17.89 -34.69
N SER A 54 -3.18 -18.25 -33.41
CA SER A 54 -2.90 -17.31 -32.32
C SER A 54 -1.55 -17.66 -31.68
N PHE A 55 -0.64 -16.70 -31.72
CA PHE A 55 0.65 -16.80 -31.07
C PHE A 55 0.58 -16.24 -29.64
N GLY A 56 0.35 -17.10 -28.66
CA GLY A 56 0.30 -16.67 -27.28
C GLY A 56 -1.01 -16.00 -26.87
N MET A 57 -0.97 -15.15 -25.85
CA MET A 57 -2.12 -14.50 -25.23
C MET A 57 -1.78 -13.08 -24.79
N ILE A 58 -2.66 -12.12 -25.04
CA ILE A 58 -2.64 -10.80 -24.39
C ILE A 58 -3.34 -10.96 -23.04
N CYS A 59 -2.72 -10.45 -21.97
CA CYS A 59 -3.10 -10.78 -20.62
C CYS A 59 -3.85 -9.64 -19.90
N ALA A 60 -4.84 -10.01 -19.11
CA ALA A 60 -5.32 -9.22 -18.00
C ALA A 60 -4.30 -9.24 -16.85
N SER A 61 -4.40 -8.28 -15.93
CA SER A 61 -3.48 -8.17 -14.79
C SER A 61 -3.55 -9.40 -13.86
N ASP A 62 -4.77 -9.87 -13.59
CA ASP A 62 -5.00 -11.03 -12.70
C ASP A 62 -4.39 -12.31 -13.25
N GLU A 63 -4.44 -12.53 -14.57
CA GLU A 63 -3.94 -13.74 -15.23
C GLU A 63 -2.43 -13.93 -15.08
N ILE A 64 -1.70 -12.86 -14.80
CA ILE A 64 -0.24 -12.83 -14.60
C ILE A 64 0.18 -12.46 -13.18
N GLY A 65 -0.78 -12.46 -12.22
CA GLY A 65 -0.53 -12.22 -10.80
C GLY A 65 -0.27 -10.75 -10.44
N LEU A 66 -0.74 -9.81 -11.26
CA LEU A 66 -0.56 -8.36 -11.05
C LEU A 66 -1.87 -7.62 -10.68
N GLY A 67 -2.97 -8.34 -10.42
CA GLY A 67 -4.28 -7.74 -10.15
C GLY A 67 -4.33 -6.81 -8.94
N GLU A 68 -3.53 -7.07 -7.90
CA GLU A 68 -3.44 -6.16 -6.75
C GLU A 68 -2.72 -4.85 -7.07
N LEU A 69 -1.74 -4.88 -8.00
CA LEU A 69 -0.97 -3.71 -8.42
C LEU A 69 -1.69 -2.93 -9.54
N PHE A 70 -2.41 -3.64 -10.39
CA PHE A 70 -3.18 -3.11 -11.51
C PHE A 70 -4.60 -3.71 -11.48
N PRO A 71 -5.46 -3.26 -10.56
CA PRO A 71 -6.82 -3.78 -10.46
C PRO A 71 -7.61 -3.45 -11.74
N SER A 72 -8.32 -4.44 -12.29
CA SER A 72 -9.24 -4.24 -13.40
C SER A 72 -10.54 -3.63 -12.90
N GLU A 73 -11.12 -2.69 -13.65
CA GLU A 73 -12.41 -2.08 -13.34
C GLU A 73 -13.57 -2.92 -13.86
N THR A 74 -13.35 -3.64 -14.96
CA THR A 74 -14.37 -4.46 -15.62
C THR A 74 -13.82 -5.82 -16.04
N GLU A 75 -14.70 -6.82 -16.10
CA GLU A 75 -14.36 -8.15 -16.61
C GLU A 75 -13.95 -8.09 -18.09
N GLY A 76 -12.86 -8.77 -18.45
CA GLY A 76 -12.32 -8.78 -19.81
C GLY A 76 -11.40 -7.62 -20.15
N GLU A 77 -11.06 -6.78 -19.19
CA GLU A 77 -10.10 -5.69 -19.37
C GLU A 77 -8.67 -6.23 -19.45
N ILE A 78 -7.95 -5.81 -20.49
CA ILE A 78 -6.54 -6.12 -20.72
C ILE A 78 -5.67 -5.11 -19.97
N LEU A 79 -4.54 -5.57 -19.41
CA LEU A 79 -3.58 -4.71 -18.72
C LEU A 79 -2.98 -3.70 -19.71
N ASP A 80 -3.31 -2.42 -19.53
CA ASP A 80 -2.73 -1.31 -20.28
C ASP A 80 -1.41 -0.86 -19.67
N LEU A 81 -0.33 -1.03 -20.44
CA LEU A 81 1.02 -0.64 -20.08
C LEU A 81 1.52 0.58 -20.88
N SER A 82 0.63 1.33 -21.52
CA SER A 82 0.99 2.46 -22.38
C SER A 82 1.70 3.59 -21.64
N ALA A 83 1.51 3.68 -20.31
CA ALA A 83 2.24 4.62 -19.45
C ALA A 83 3.74 4.27 -19.28
N PHE A 84 4.15 3.03 -19.62
CA PHE A 84 5.54 2.59 -19.53
C PHE A 84 6.22 2.73 -20.88
N ASP A 85 7.15 3.69 -20.99
CA ASP A 85 7.88 3.94 -22.24
C ASP A 85 9.07 2.99 -22.41
N VAL A 86 8.77 1.76 -22.82
CA VAL A 86 9.74 0.69 -23.06
C VAL A 86 9.60 0.12 -24.48
N PRO A 87 10.69 -0.37 -25.11
CA PRO A 87 10.62 -1.03 -26.40
C PRO A 87 9.75 -2.29 -26.36
N ALA A 88 9.06 -2.58 -27.48
CA ALA A 88 8.38 -3.86 -27.66
C ALA A 88 9.36 -5.03 -27.47
N GLY A 89 8.90 -6.12 -26.85
CA GLY A 89 9.73 -7.28 -26.53
C GLY A 89 10.55 -7.14 -25.23
N THR A 90 10.47 -6.00 -24.54
CA THR A 90 11.02 -5.88 -23.20
C THR A 90 10.30 -6.88 -22.27
N SER A 91 11.05 -7.65 -21.46
CA SER A 91 10.42 -8.53 -20.48
C SER A 91 9.58 -7.71 -19.49
N LEU A 92 8.42 -8.24 -19.09
CA LEU A 92 7.52 -7.55 -18.17
C LEU A 92 8.22 -7.20 -16.84
N ALA A 93 9.06 -8.10 -16.33
CA ALA A 93 9.83 -7.85 -15.12
C ALA A 93 10.78 -6.64 -15.23
N ASN A 94 11.38 -6.43 -16.41
CA ASN A 94 12.22 -5.24 -16.66
C ASN A 94 11.36 -3.98 -16.87
N ALA A 95 10.27 -4.09 -17.63
CA ALA A 95 9.38 -2.98 -17.90
C ALA A 95 8.77 -2.39 -16.62
N LEU A 96 8.47 -3.25 -15.66
CA LEU A 96 7.84 -2.92 -14.39
C LEU A 96 8.82 -2.81 -13.20
N ASP A 97 10.13 -2.81 -13.45
CA ASP A 97 11.17 -2.75 -12.38
C ASP A 97 10.92 -3.82 -11.27
N MET A 98 10.64 -5.05 -11.70
CA MET A 98 10.33 -6.16 -10.79
C MET A 98 11.51 -7.11 -10.53
N ASN A 99 12.66 -6.91 -11.20
CA ASN A 99 13.89 -7.64 -10.91
C ASN A 99 14.52 -7.10 -9.65
N ASP A 100 14.21 -7.72 -8.53
CA ASP A 100 14.64 -7.28 -7.20
C ASP A 100 14.96 -8.48 -6.32
N VAL A 101 15.52 -8.24 -5.14
CA VAL A 101 15.81 -9.26 -4.13
C VAL A 101 14.97 -8.97 -2.89
N LEU A 102 14.08 -9.89 -2.56
CA LEU A 102 13.32 -9.86 -1.32
C LEU A 102 14.08 -10.66 -0.25
N LEU A 103 14.37 -9.99 0.87
CA LEU A 103 14.95 -10.62 2.05
C LEU A 103 13.87 -10.79 3.10
N GLU A 104 13.49 -12.03 3.37
CA GLU A 104 12.62 -12.36 4.49
C GLU A 104 13.48 -12.57 5.74
N ILE A 105 13.18 -11.84 6.82
CA ILE A 105 13.92 -11.89 8.07
C ILE A 105 12.99 -12.40 9.17
N ASP A 106 13.17 -13.65 9.58
CA ASP A 106 12.52 -14.23 10.77
C ASP A 106 13.57 -14.37 11.88
N ASN A 107 13.54 -13.44 12.85
CA ASN A 107 14.45 -13.48 13.99
C ASN A 107 13.75 -13.01 15.27
N LYS A 108 13.47 -13.95 16.16
CA LYS A 108 12.82 -13.70 17.46
C LYS A 108 13.60 -12.75 18.38
N SER A 109 14.90 -12.60 18.17
CA SER A 109 15.75 -11.68 18.95
C SER A 109 15.55 -10.21 18.57
N MET A 110 14.73 -9.89 17.56
CA MET A 110 14.46 -8.51 17.11
C MET A 110 13.22 -7.89 17.78
N THR A 111 12.48 -8.62 18.59
CA THR A 111 11.19 -8.16 19.14
C THR A 111 11.29 -6.93 20.03
N ASN A 112 12.46 -6.67 20.61
CA ASN A 112 12.75 -5.48 21.44
C ASN A 112 13.38 -4.32 20.63
N ARG A 113 13.50 -4.47 19.32
CA ARG A 113 14.13 -3.53 18.40
C ARG A 113 13.10 -3.03 17.38
N PRO A 114 12.20 -2.08 17.76
CA PRO A 114 11.18 -1.56 16.87
C PRO A 114 11.75 -0.90 15.60
N ASP A 115 12.96 -0.37 15.68
CA ASP A 115 13.69 0.19 14.55
C ASP A 115 13.98 -0.82 13.43
N LEU A 116 14.11 -2.11 13.76
CA LEU A 116 14.37 -3.18 12.78
C LEU A 116 13.11 -3.64 12.02
N TRP A 117 11.95 -3.08 12.33
CA TRP A 117 10.71 -3.28 11.58
C TRP A 117 10.59 -2.35 10.35
N GLY A 118 11.64 -1.58 10.07
CA GLY A 118 11.75 -0.73 8.90
C GLY A 118 13.07 -0.90 8.17
N HIS A 119 13.05 -0.61 6.87
CA HIS A 119 14.22 -0.74 6.00
C HIS A 119 15.43 0.06 6.48
N TYR A 120 15.20 1.28 7.01
CA TYR A 120 16.29 2.11 7.51
C TYR A 120 16.97 1.54 8.75
N GLY A 121 16.20 0.95 9.65
CA GLY A 121 16.76 0.28 10.83
C GLY A 121 17.60 -0.95 10.46
N ILE A 122 17.10 -1.77 9.54
CA ILE A 122 17.86 -2.91 8.99
C ILE A 122 19.13 -2.43 8.26
N ALA A 123 19.03 -1.38 7.44
CA ALA A 123 20.20 -0.80 6.76
C ALA A 123 21.25 -0.29 7.77
N ARG A 124 20.81 0.32 8.87
CA ARG A 124 21.69 0.78 9.97
C ARG A 124 22.39 -0.40 10.66
N GLU A 125 21.67 -1.48 10.92
CA GLU A 125 22.24 -2.69 11.53
C GLU A 125 23.28 -3.33 10.60
N ILE A 126 22.97 -3.48 9.31
CA ILE A 126 23.91 -3.99 8.32
C ILE A 126 25.13 -3.09 8.21
N ALA A 127 24.94 -1.77 8.15
CA ALA A 127 26.03 -0.81 8.11
C ALA A 127 26.97 -0.92 9.31
N ALA A 128 26.41 -1.12 10.52
CA ALA A 128 27.19 -1.33 11.74
C ALA A 128 27.95 -2.66 11.72
N LEU A 129 27.31 -3.76 11.30
CA LEU A 129 27.93 -5.09 11.26
C LEU A 129 29.09 -5.18 10.26
N TYR A 130 28.96 -4.53 9.10
CA TYR A 130 29.93 -4.59 8.02
C TYR A 130 30.82 -3.35 7.92
N ASN A 131 30.71 -2.41 8.88
CA ASN A 131 31.44 -1.13 8.88
C ASN A 131 31.30 -0.35 7.56
N LEU A 132 30.05 -0.24 7.07
CA LEU A 132 29.69 0.45 5.84
C LEU A 132 29.14 1.85 6.14
N PRO A 133 29.28 2.81 5.21
CA PRO A 133 28.62 4.10 5.36
C PRO A 133 27.10 3.95 5.26
N LEU A 134 26.35 4.66 6.12
CA LEU A 134 24.90 4.75 6.07
C LEU A 134 24.49 6.14 5.55
N ALA A 135 23.65 6.17 4.52
CA ALA A 135 23.04 7.40 4.07
C ALA A 135 22.06 7.92 5.15
N LYS A 136 22.15 9.22 5.46
CA LYS A 136 21.24 9.86 6.40
C LYS A 136 19.89 10.11 5.74
N ILE A 137 18.83 9.98 6.51
CA ILE A 137 17.53 10.52 6.12
C ILE A 137 17.59 12.02 6.39
N GLU A 138 17.51 12.82 5.31
CA GLU A 138 17.42 14.28 5.44
C GLU A 138 15.95 14.65 5.76
N PRO A 139 15.68 15.19 6.97
CA PRO A 139 14.31 15.55 7.32
C PRO A 139 13.87 16.78 6.52
N PHE A 140 12.71 16.66 5.88
CA PHE A 140 12.03 17.82 5.34
C PHE A 140 11.47 18.66 6.51
N ARG A 141 11.81 19.94 6.56
CA ARG A 141 11.25 20.89 7.52
C ARG A 141 10.19 21.70 6.80
N ALA A 142 8.93 21.37 7.06
CA ALA A 142 7.83 22.26 6.67
C ALA A 142 7.73 23.42 7.67
N ASP A 143 7.39 24.59 7.17
CA ASP A 143 6.93 25.68 8.01
C ASP A 143 5.45 25.39 8.35
N VAL A 144 5.25 24.67 9.45
CA VAL A 144 3.93 24.22 9.87
C VAL A 144 3.37 25.24 10.86
N GLN A 145 2.30 25.89 10.47
CA GLN A 145 1.46 26.67 11.38
C GLN A 145 0.10 25.95 11.43
N SER A 146 -0.22 25.30 12.53
CA SER A 146 -1.49 24.65 12.74
C SER A 146 -2.03 24.99 14.11
N ASP A 147 -3.31 25.41 14.14
CA ASP A 147 -4.07 25.58 15.37
C ASP A 147 -4.75 24.28 15.82
N PHE A 148 -4.51 23.19 15.10
CA PHE A 148 -5.07 21.87 15.40
C PHE A 148 -4.57 21.39 16.77
N LYS A 149 -5.50 21.12 17.68
CA LYS A 149 -5.19 20.74 19.06
C LYS A 149 -5.11 19.22 19.19
N VAL A 150 -4.11 18.78 19.95
CA VAL A 150 -3.96 17.41 20.40
C VAL A 150 -3.76 17.41 21.91
N GLU A 151 -4.50 16.59 22.63
CA GLU A 151 -4.39 16.39 24.05
C GLU A 151 -4.05 14.93 24.37
N ILE A 152 -3.18 14.69 25.33
CA ILE A 152 -2.81 13.37 25.83
C ILE A 152 -3.20 13.33 27.31
N GLU A 153 -4.24 12.56 27.65
CA GLU A 153 -4.69 12.43 29.05
C GLU A 153 -3.83 11.47 29.85
N ASP A 154 -3.27 10.43 29.20
CA ASP A 154 -2.36 9.47 29.84
C ASP A 154 -0.97 9.49 29.18
N PRO A 155 -0.03 10.31 29.69
CA PRO A 155 1.32 10.40 29.15
C PRO A 155 2.18 9.16 29.41
N ASP A 156 1.80 8.26 30.32
CA ASP A 156 2.50 7.00 30.53
C ASP A 156 2.15 5.98 29.46
N ARG A 157 0.95 6.07 28.87
CA ARG A 157 0.48 5.19 27.81
C ARG A 157 0.72 5.76 26.41
N CYS A 158 0.72 7.08 26.26
CA CYS A 158 1.09 7.78 25.04
C CYS A 158 2.13 8.85 25.33
N THR A 159 3.39 8.56 25.07
CA THR A 159 4.49 9.47 25.42
C THR A 159 4.63 10.63 24.43
N ARG A 160 4.12 10.48 23.21
CA ARG A 160 4.13 11.51 22.19
C ARG A 160 3.05 11.25 21.14
N TYR A 161 2.38 12.30 20.76
CA TYR A 161 1.46 12.31 19.62
C TYR A 161 1.69 13.56 18.78
N ILE A 162 1.80 13.41 17.49
CA ILE A 162 1.93 14.48 16.52
C ILE A 162 0.76 14.35 15.56
N GLY A 163 -0.10 15.37 15.49
CA GLY A 163 -1.12 15.53 14.48
C GLY A 163 -0.76 16.68 13.57
N VAL A 164 -0.69 16.46 12.26
CA VAL A 164 -0.43 17.51 11.28
C VAL A 164 -1.59 17.56 10.31
N GLU A 165 -2.34 18.67 10.36
CA GLU A 165 -3.41 18.93 9.40
C GLU A 165 -2.82 19.41 8.07
N MET A 166 -3.31 18.85 6.97
CA MET A 166 -2.98 19.24 5.60
C MET A 166 -4.24 19.42 4.78
N SER A 167 -4.29 20.48 3.99
CA SER A 167 -5.39 20.77 3.06
C SER A 167 -4.92 20.76 1.61
N GLY A 168 -5.88 20.67 0.68
CA GLY A 168 -5.59 20.62 -0.75
C GLY A 168 -4.98 19.29 -1.20
N VAL A 169 -5.18 18.21 -0.45
CA VAL A 169 -4.81 16.87 -0.86
C VAL A 169 -5.83 16.31 -1.85
N ALA A 170 -5.43 15.31 -2.62
CA ALA A 170 -6.32 14.61 -3.53
C ALA A 170 -6.10 13.11 -3.43
N VAL A 171 -7.20 12.37 -3.34
CA VAL A 171 -7.18 10.90 -3.35
C VAL A 171 -7.00 10.42 -4.78
N LYS A 172 -5.81 9.92 -5.07
CA LYS A 172 -5.41 9.38 -6.38
C LYS A 172 -4.41 8.25 -6.18
N PRO A 173 -4.16 7.41 -7.18
CA PRO A 173 -3.09 6.41 -7.09
C PRO A 173 -1.74 7.05 -6.74
N ALA A 174 -0.96 6.38 -5.91
CA ALA A 174 0.42 6.78 -5.64
C ALA A 174 1.27 6.67 -6.93
N PRO A 175 2.43 7.34 -7.02
CA PRO A 175 3.36 7.10 -8.12
C PRO A 175 3.72 5.61 -8.21
N TYR A 176 3.80 5.06 -9.43
CA TYR A 176 4.04 3.64 -9.67
C TYR A 176 5.20 3.07 -8.85
N LYS A 177 6.33 3.80 -8.79
CA LYS A 177 7.49 3.37 -8.02
C LYS A 177 7.19 3.13 -6.53
N MET A 178 6.29 3.91 -5.94
CA MET A 178 5.86 3.71 -4.55
C MET A 178 4.94 2.51 -4.45
N GLN A 179 3.95 2.40 -5.33
CA GLN A 179 3.04 1.24 -5.37
C GLN A 179 3.81 -0.07 -5.53
N ASN A 180 4.75 -0.13 -6.49
CA ASN A 180 5.59 -1.30 -6.74
C ASN A 180 6.41 -1.71 -5.51
N ARG A 181 7.01 -0.74 -4.78
CA ARG A 181 7.78 -1.02 -3.56
C ARG A 181 6.92 -1.56 -2.43
N ILE A 182 5.72 -0.98 -2.22
CA ILE A 182 4.76 -1.44 -1.23
C ILE A 182 4.29 -2.86 -1.57
N TRP A 183 3.96 -3.10 -2.84
CA TRP A 183 3.50 -4.40 -3.32
C TRP A 183 4.58 -5.48 -3.18
N LYS A 184 5.85 -5.18 -3.50
CA LYS A 184 6.98 -6.11 -3.36
C LYS A 184 7.18 -6.65 -1.93
N VAL A 185 6.77 -5.91 -0.91
CA VAL A 185 6.83 -6.33 0.50
C VAL A 185 5.50 -6.89 1.03
N GLY A 186 4.56 -7.20 0.12
CA GLY A 186 3.32 -7.90 0.45
C GLY A 186 2.17 -7.00 0.94
N MET A 187 2.26 -5.69 0.72
CA MET A 187 1.15 -4.77 1.02
C MET A 187 0.47 -4.31 -0.27
N ARG A 188 -0.87 -4.35 -0.31
CA ARG A 188 -1.63 -3.87 -1.46
C ARG A 188 -1.64 -2.33 -1.50
N PRO A 189 -1.26 -1.68 -2.62
CA PRO A 189 -1.47 -0.25 -2.81
C PRO A 189 -2.96 0.10 -2.80
N ILE A 190 -3.32 1.25 -2.23
CA ILE A 190 -4.72 1.68 -2.09
C ILE A 190 -4.91 3.04 -2.77
N ASN A 191 -4.29 4.07 -2.22
CA ASN A 191 -4.25 5.42 -2.75
C ASN A 191 -3.06 6.17 -2.16
N ALA A 192 -2.67 7.29 -2.76
CA ALA A 192 -1.47 8.03 -2.38
C ALA A 192 -1.40 8.39 -0.89
N LEU A 193 -2.51 8.72 -0.25
CA LEU A 193 -2.53 9.12 1.16
C LEU A 193 -2.23 7.93 2.08
N VAL A 194 -2.91 6.82 1.87
CA VAL A 194 -2.69 5.57 2.61
C VAL A 194 -1.33 4.96 2.27
N ASP A 195 -0.94 4.99 1.01
CA ASP A 195 0.33 4.43 0.54
C ASP A 195 1.53 5.19 1.10
N ILE A 196 1.44 6.52 1.28
CA ILE A 196 2.47 7.32 1.93
C ILE A 196 2.64 6.89 3.39
N THR A 197 1.55 6.71 4.14
CA THR A 197 1.63 6.26 5.54
C THR A 197 2.26 4.88 5.66
N ASN A 198 1.85 3.93 4.82
CA ASN A 198 2.44 2.59 4.73
C ASN A 198 3.91 2.64 4.31
N TYR A 199 4.24 3.46 3.30
CA TYR A 199 5.63 3.61 2.84
C TYR A 199 6.55 4.15 3.92
N VAL A 200 6.10 5.16 4.68
CA VAL A 200 6.87 5.74 5.80
C VAL A 200 7.06 4.71 6.91
N MET A 201 6.02 3.97 7.25
CA MET A 201 6.09 2.87 8.22
C MET A 201 7.12 1.82 7.80
N LEU A 202 7.06 1.34 6.56
CA LEU A 202 8.01 0.35 6.02
C LEU A 202 9.44 0.91 5.92
N ALA A 203 9.60 2.19 5.64
CA ALA A 203 10.92 2.82 5.57
C ALA A 203 11.57 3.01 6.94
N THR A 204 10.81 3.41 7.95
CA THR A 204 11.33 3.89 9.23
C THR A 204 11.09 2.95 10.41
N GLY A 205 10.13 2.03 10.29
CA GLY A 205 9.64 1.20 11.40
C GLY A 205 8.65 1.93 12.31
N ASN A 206 8.23 3.16 11.96
CA ASN A 206 7.29 3.93 12.76
C ASN A 206 5.93 3.99 12.05
N PRO A 207 4.89 3.37 12.60
CA PRO A 207 3.55 3.45 12.04
C PRO A 207 3.06 4.89 11.98
N THR A 208 2.35 5.22 10.92
CA THR A 208 1.66 6.50 10.73
C THR A 208 0.24 6.25 10.25
N HIS A 209 -0.67 7.18 10.53
CA HIS A 209 -2.06 7.08 10.08
C HIS A 209 -2.53 8.41 9.46
N ALA A 210 -3.53 8.34 8.61
CA ALA A 210 -4.17 9.52 8.01
C ALA A 210 -5.67 9.47 8.28
N PHE A 211 -6.19 10.46 8.99
CA PHE A 211 -7.61 10.67 9.21
C PHE A 211 -8.17 11.62 8.14
N ASP A 212 -9.39 11.40 7.70
CA ASP A 212 -10.15 12.44 6.99
C ASP A 212 -10.48 13.56 7.98
N ALA A 213 -9.87 14.74 7.80
CA ALA A 213 -10.00 15.85 8.73
C ALA A 213 -11.43 16.39 8.83
N ASP A 214 -12.25 16.21 7.79
CA ASP A 214 -13.65 16.66 7.79
C ASP A 214 -14.54 15.77 8.65
N ASN A 215 -14.07 14.59 9.02
CA ASN A 215 -14.75 13.65 9.90
C ASN A 215 -14.24 13.68 11.36
N ILE A 216 -13.24 14.50 11.66
CA ILE A 216 -12.76 14.73 13.02
C ILE A 216 -13.39 16.00 13.57
N THR A 217 -14.10 15.87 14.66
CA THR A 217 -14.83 16.98 15.29
C THR A 217 -13.98 17.64 16.36
N ASP A 218 -13.66 18.93 16.17
CA ASP A 218 -12.95 19.81 17.09
C ASP A 218 -11.44 19.49 17.23
N HIS A 219 -11.04 18.49 18.03
CA HIS A 219 -9.64 18.17 18.32
C HIS A 219 -9.44 16.67 18.61
N ILE A 220 -8.20 16.23 18.63
CA ILE A 220 -7.85 14.86 19.01
C ILE A 220 -7.48 14.79 20.49
N VAL A 221 -8.05 13.79 21.18
CA VAL A 221 -7.68 13.42 22.55
C VAL A 221 -7.26 11.94 22.59
N VAL A 222 -6.09 11.67 23.14
CA VAL A 222 -5.64 10.29 23.43
C VAL A 222 -5.95 9.99 24.90
N ARG A 223 -6.89 9.08 25.13
CA ARG A 223 -7.40 8.75 26.48
C ARG A 223 -7.72 7.26 26.62
N HIS A 224 -8.02 6.85 27.82
CA HIS A 224 -8.68 5.56 28.04
C HIS A 224 -10.12 5.57 27.53
N ALA A 225 -10.58 4.42 27.04
CA ALA A 225 -11.98 4.25 26.67
C ALA A 225 -12.89 4.32 27.89
N GLY A 226 -14.14 4.72 27.68
CA GLY A 226 -15.22 4.51 28.64
C GLY A 226 -15.61 3.03 28.69
N GLU A 227 -16.08 2.55 29.85
CA GLU A 227 -16.60 1.18 29.95
C GLU A 227 -17.79 0.98 29.01
N GLY A 228 -17.72 -0.03 28.12
CA GLY A 228 -18.74 -0.29 27.13
C GLY A 228 -18.81 0.72 25.97
N GLU A 229 -17.82 1.61 25.84
CA GLU A 229 -17.72 2.51 24.68
C GLU A 229 -17.56 1.68 23.42
N LYS A 230 -18.25 2.09 22.33
CA LYS A 230 -18.25 1.34 21.09
C LYS A 230 -17.38 2.02 20.03
N LEU A 231 -16.66 1.19 19.26
CA LEU A 231 -15.86 1.63 18.13
C LEU A 231 -16.09 0.71 16.93
N LEU A 232 -16.54 1.27 15.81
CA LEU A 232 -16.58 0.57 14.53
C LEU A 232 -15.22 0.73 13.83
N LEU A 233 -14.54 -0.39 13.60
CA LEU A 233 -13.21 -0.43 12.97
C LEU A 233 -13.29 -0.39 11.44
N LEU A 234 -12.14 -0.11 10.77
CA LEU A 234 -11.97 -0.12 9.32
C LEU A 234 -12.34 -1.45 8.63
N ASN A 235 -12.38 -2.56 9.37
CA ASN A 235 -12.76 -3.89 8.87
C ASN A 235 -14.22 -4.27 9.18
N ASP A 236 -15.06 -3.27 9.42
CA ASP A 236 -16.51 -3.40 9.74
C ASP A 236 -16.83 -4.17 11.04
N LYS A 237 -15.84 -4.36 11.93
CA LYS A 237 -16.06 -4.95 13.23
C LYS A 237 -16.40 -3.87 14.26
N GLU A 238 -17.54 -4.01 14.94
CA GLU A 238 -17.87 -3.21 16.11
C GLU A 238 -17.21 -3.84 17.35
N LEU A 239 -16.42 -3.05 18.06
CA LEU A 239 -15.83 -3.41 19.34
C LEU A 239 -16.59 -2.74 20.47
N GLU A 240 -16.75 -3.47 21.57
CA GLU A 240 -17.13 -2.93 22.86
C GLU A 240 -15.85 -2.83 23.69
N LEU A 241 -15.46 -1.60 24.00
CA LEU A 241 -14.20 -1.26 24.64
C LEU A 241 -14.31 -1.35 26.16
N ASN A 242 -13.19 -1.54 26.83
CA ASN A 242 -13.07 -1.50 28.28
C ASN A 242 -12.16 -0.35 28.71
N ALA A 243 -12.17 -0.03 30.00
CA ALA A 243 -11.42 1.09 30.55
C ALA A 243 -9.87 0.97 30.46
N ASP A 244 -9.34 -0.22 30.13
CA ASP A 244 -7.90 -0.43 29.92
C ASP A 244 -7.48 -0.14 28.46
N ASP A 245 -8.43 -0.07 27.51
CA ASP A 245 -8.16 0.20 26.11
C ASP A 245 -7.79 1.67 25.92
N LEU A 246 -6.70 1.91 25.20
CA LEU A 246 -6.28 3.26 24.80
C LEU A 246 -6.92 3.61 23.45
N VAL A 247 -7.57 4.74 23.38
CA VAL A 247 -8.27 5.20 22.17
C VAL A 247 -7.80 6.60 21.76
N ILE A 248 -7.90 6.84 20.46
CA ILE A 248 -7.82 8.17 19.88
C ILE A 248 -9.27 8.61 19.69
N THR A 249 -9.61 9.79 20.16
CA THR A 249 -10.98 10.31 20.18
C THR A 249 -11.05 11.72 19.62
N ASP A 250 -12.21 12.09 19.17
CA ASP A 250 -12.60 13.49 19.01
C ASP A 250 -13.67 13.89 20.05
N SER A 251 -14.34 15.02 19.89
CA SER A 251 -15.38 15.45 20.84
C SER A 251 -16.66 14.60 20.80
N GLU A 252 -16.83 13.73 19.80
CA GLU A 252 -17.99 12.85 19.67
C GLU A 252 -17.75 11.43 20.19
N GLY A 253 -16.51 10.99 20.35
CA GLY A 253 -16.15 9.67 20.87
C GLY A 253 -14.90 9.08 20.22
N ALA A 254 -14.73 7.75 20.37
CA ALA A 254 -13.59 7.03 19.85
C ALA A 254 -13.59 7.00 18.31
N VAL A 255 -12.47 7.39 17.70
CA VAL A 255 -12.23 7.36 16.26
C VAL A 255 -11.22 6.29 15.84
N ALA A 256 -10.34 5.85 16.77
CA ALA A 256 -9.41 4.77 16.50
C ALA A 256 -9.03 4.04 17.79
N LEU A 257 -8.66 2.75 17.65
CA LEU A 257 -8.00 2.00 18.71
C LEU A 257 -6.49 2.27 18.60
N ALA A 258 -5.94 2.95 19.59
CA ALA A 258 -4.57 3.48 19.54
C ALA A 258 -3.53 2.38 19.30
N GLY A 259 -2.70 2.58 18.28
CA GLY A 259 -1.62 1.66 17.89
C GLY A 259 -2.07 0.31 17.34
N VAL A 260 -3.37 0.11 17.10
CA VAL A 260 -3.94 -1.14 16.58
C VAL A 260 -4.64 -0.93 15.25
N MET A 261 -5.71 -0.11 15.21
CA MET A 261 -6.51 0.04 13.99
C MET A 261 -7.34 1.33 14.02
N GLY A 262 -7.42 2.01 12.88
CA GLY A 262 -8.32 3.13 12.66
C GLY A 262 -9.80 2.74 12.70
N GLY A 263 -10.66 3.71 12.93
CA GLY A 263 -12.11 3.54 12.88
C GLY A 263 -12.68 3.72 11.47
N ALA A 264 -13.94 3.35 11.30
CA ALA A 264 -14.63 3.51 10.04
C ALA A 264 -15.10 4.97 9.79
N LYS A 265 -15.18 5.79 10.85
CA LYS A 265 -15.66 7.19 10.77
C LYS A 265 -14.72 8.09 9.96
N ASP A 266 -13.43 7.89 10.10
CA ASP A 266 -12.35 8.75 9.59
C ASP A 266 -11.67 8.24 8.31
N LEU A 267 -12.33 7.33 7.62
CA LEU A 267 -11.85 6.69 6.41
C LEU A 267 -11.55 7.69 5.30
N ILE A 268 -10.38 7.55 4.66
CA ILE A 268 -10.03 8.33 3.47
C ILE A 268 -10.93 7.90 2.30
N LEU A 269 -11.77 8.82 1.87
CA LEU A 269 -12.73 8.62 0.78
C LEU A 269 -12.28 9.35 -0.50
N PRO A 270 -12.81 9.02 -1.67
CA PRO A 270 -12.44 9.69 -2.94
C PRO A 270 -12.61 11.22 -2.92
N LYS A 271 -13.49 11.74 -2.05
CA LYS A 271 -13.77 13.17 -1.89
C LYS A 271 -12.90 13.87 -0.84
N THR A 272 -12.04 13.15 -0.13
CA THR A 272 -11.22 13.71 0.95
C THR A 272 -10.22 14.73 0.38
N GLU A 273 -10.27 15.96 0.87
CA GLU A 273 -9.40 17.09 0.48
C GLU A 273 -8.56 17.63 1.66
N ARG A 274 -8.85 17.17 2.88
CA ARG A 274 -8.14 17.55 4.11
C ARG A 274 -7.85 16.31 4.93
N VAL A 275 -6.64 16.19 5.44
CA VAL A 275 -6.23 15.06 6.28
C VAL A 275 -5.48 15.52 7.51
N ILE A 276 -5.58 14.72 8.57
CA ILE A 276 -4.70 14.82 9.73
C ILE A 276 -3.76 13.64 9.67
N LEU A 277 -2.46 13.91 9.52
CA LEU A 277 -1.43 12.88 9.65
C LEU A 277 -1.08 12.69 11.11
N GLU A 278 -1.18 11.45 11.55
CA GLU A 278 -0.77 10.99 12.87
C GLU A 278 0.62 10.37 12.84
N VAL A 279 1.43 10.73 13.83
CA VAL A 279 2.65 10.00 14.21
C VAL A 279 2.70 9.93 15.73
N ALA A 280 2.56 8.74 16.29
CA ALA A 280 2.45 8.55 17.72
C ALA A 280 3.45 7.54 18.29
N ASN A 281 3.65 7.60 19.61
CA ASN A 281 4.43 6.64 20.35
C ASN A 281 3.61 6.16 21.56
N PHE A 282 3.15 4.91 21.48
CA PHE A 282 2.34 4.27 22.50
C PHE A 282 3.16 3.27 23.32
N GLU A 283 2.75 3.06 24.59
CA GLU A 283 3.38 2.07 25.47
C GLU A 283 3.04 0.64 25.02
N ALA A 284 4.08 -0.13 24.69
CA ALA A 284 3.95 -1.41 23.99
C ALA A 284 3.22 -2.50 24.80
N THR A 285 3.29 -2.48 26.13
CA THR A 285 2.65 -3.51 26.97
C THR A 285 1.14 -3.35 26.97
N GLY A 286 0.67 -2.09 27.01
CA GLY A 286 -0.74 -1.78 26.95
C GLY A 286 -1.37 -2.06 25.59
N ILE A 287 -0.65 -1.77 24.52
CA ILE A 287 -1.13 -2.06 23.15
C ILE A 287 -1.25 -3.57 22.87
N ARG A 288 -0.49 -4.42 23.57
CA ARG A 288 -0.52 -5.89 23.42
C ARG A 288 -1.63 -6.59 24.19
N ARG A 289 -2.22 -5.96 25.15
CA ARG A 289 -3.27 -6.54 26.01
C ARG A 289 -4.64 -6.43 25.39
#